data_f1fa2fdeb56dbca827b3769cdaa2f5ba
#
_entry.id   f1fa2fdeb56dbca827b3769cdaa2f5ba
#
_cell.length_a   1.000
_cell.length_b   1.000
_cell.length_c   1.000
_cell.angle_alpha   90.00
_cell.angle_beta   90.00
_cell.angle_gamma   90.00
#
_symmetry.space_group_name_H-M   'P 1'
#
loop_
_entity.id
_entity.type
_entity.pdbx_description
1 polymer ?
#
loop_
_entity_poly.entity_id
_entity_poly.type
_entity_poly.pdbx_seq_one_letter_code
_entity_poly.pdbx_strand_id
1 'polypeptide(L)'
;MTIIVTGGAGFIGSNFIFHMLKAHPEDRIVCLDKLTYAGNLSTLQPVMDNPGFRFVKLDICDREGVYALFEEERPDAVVNFAAESHVDRSIENPSIFLETNIIGTSVLMDACRKYGNVRYHQVSTDEVYGDLPLDRPDQIGRAHV
;
A
#
# COMPACT_ATOMS: atom_id res chain seq x y z
N MET A 1 2.37 -15.99 -7.81
CA MET A 1 3.21 -14.80 -7.47
C MET A 1 3.11 -14.50 -5.98
N THR A 2 4.15 -13.85 -5.41
CA THR A 2 4.08 -13.30 -4.05
C THR A 2 3.89 -11.79 -4.13
N ILE A 3 2.82 -11.27 -3.54
CA ILE A 3 2.46 -9.86 -3.62
C ILE A 3 2.40 -9.28 -2.21
N ILE A 4 3.19 -8.25 -1.92
CA ILE A 4 3.06 -7.46 -0.70
C ILE A 4 2.00 -6.38 -0.93
N VAL A 5 0.99 -6.34 -0.06
CA VAL A 5 -0.07 -5.34 -0.05
C VAL A 5 0.05 -4.52 1.23
N THR A 6 0.44 -3.25 1.11
CA THR A 6 0.53 -2.35 2.26
C THR A 6 -0.78 -1.61 2.50
N GLY A 7 -1.07 -1.26 3.75
CA GLY A 7 -2.37 -0.66 4.08
C GLY A 7 -3.56 -1.61 3.89
N GLY A 8 -3.28 -2.92 3.91
CA GLY A 8 -4.26 -3.94 3.60
C GLY A 8 -5.34 -4.15 4.68
N ALA A 9 -5.16 -3.64 5.89
CA ALA A 9 -6.20 -3.63 6.92
C ALA A 9 -7.17 -2.43 6.80
N GLY A 10 -6.92 -1.50 5.88
CA GLY A 10 -7.80 -0.40 5.52
C GLY A 10 -8.93 -0.85 4.58
N PHE A 11 -9.87 0.07 4.31
CA PHE A 11 -11.07 -0.22 3.51
C PHE A 11 -10.74 -0.69 2.08
N ILE A 12 -9.93 0.07 1.34
CA ILE A 12 -9.61 -0.26 -0.05
C ILE A 12 -8.68 -1.49 -0.13
N GLY A 13 -7.62 -1.50 0.69
CA GLY A 13 -6.63 -2.57 0.70
C GLY A 13 -7.21 -3.94 1.06
N SER A 14 -8.14 -4.02 2.02
CA SER A 14 -8.79 -5.28 2.39
C SER A 14 -9.67 -5.84 1.27
N ASN A 15 -10.43 -4.97 0.59
CA ASN A 15 -11.24 -5.39 -0.56
C ASN A 15 -10.36 -5.86 -1.73
N PHE A 16 -9.21 -5.23 -1.94
CA PHE A 16 -8.23 -5.70 -2.93
C PHE A 16 -7.71 -7.09 -2.56
N ILE A 17 -7.34 -7.32 -1.29
CA ILE A 17 -6.88 -8.63 -0.80
C ILE A 17 -7.95 -9.71 -1.02
N PHE A 18 -9.20 -9.44 -0.67
CA PHE A 18 -10.30 -10.40 -0.88
C PHE A 18 -10.49 -10.74 -2.36
N HIS A 19 -10.41 -9.72 -3.22
CA HIS A 19 -10.50 -9.91 -4.65
C HIS A 19 -9.36 -10.79 -5.17
N MET A 20 -8.12 -10.49 -4.79
CA MET A 20 -6.94 -11.24 -5.24
C MET A 20 -6.97 -12.70 -4.80
N LEU A 21 -7.24 -12.97 -3.53
CA LEU A 21 -7.33 -14.34 -3.01
C LEU A 21 -8.45 -15.17 -3.67
N LYS A 22 -9.52 -14.51 -4.14
CA LYS A 22 -10.62 -15.16 -4.86
C LYS A 22 -10.30 -15.38 -6.33
N ALA A 23 -9.73 -14.38 -7.00
CA ALA A 23 -9.48 -14.40 -8.44
C ALA A 23 -8.17 -15.14 -8.81
N HIS A 24 -7.21 -15.14 -7.90
CA HIS A 24 -5.87 -15.71 -8.07
C HIS A 24 -5.49 -16.57 -6.85
N PRO A 25 -6.18 -17.70 -6.61
CA PRO A 25 -5.98 -18.51 -5.42
C PRO A 25 -4.60 -19.17 -5.34
N GLU A 26 -3.85 -19.19 -6.43
CA GLU A 26 -2.47 -19.67 -6.51
C GLU A 26 -1.44 -18.63 -6.05
N ASP A 27 -1.84 -17.37 -5.92
CA ASP A 27 -0.94 -16.31 -5.49
C ASP A 27 -0.86 -16.22 -3.97
N ARG A 28 0.30 -15.78 -3.48
CA ARG A 28 0.53 -15.51 -2.06
C ARG A 28 0.40 -14.01 -1.81
N ILE A 29 -0.45 -13.64 -0.87
CA ILE A 29 -0.67 -12.25 -0.47
C ILE A 29 -0.10 -12.03 0.93
N VAL A 30 0.86 -11.11 1.04
CA VAL A 30 1.44 -10.67 2.31
C VAL A 30 0.93 -9.27 2.62
N CYS A 31 0.00 -9.18 3.56
CA CYS A 31 -0.57 -7.92 4.01
C CYS A 31 0.33 -7.26 5.04
N LEU A 32 0.85 -6.08 4.74
CA LEU A 32 1.64 -5.26 5.64
C LEU A 32 0.83 -4.06 6.10
N ASP A 33 0.59 -3.92 7.41
CA ASP A 33 -0.16 -2.81 7.96
C ASP A 33 0.33 -2.45 9.37
N LYS A 34 0.44 -1.17 9.66
CA LYS A 34 0.83 -0.64 10.97
C LYS A 34 -0.29 -0.71 12.00
N LEU A 35 -1.55 -0.88 11.54
CA LEU A 35 -2.77 -0.83 12.35
C LEU A 35 -2.93 0.51 13.11
N THR A 36 -2.97 1.59 12.35
CA THR A 36 -3.34 2.91 12.86
C THR A 36 -4.88 3.02 12.99
N TYR A 37 -5.39 4.21 13.16
CA TYR A 37 -6.83 4.46 13.30
C TYR A 37 -7.69 3.94 12.13
N ALA A 38 -7.13 3.87 10.93
CA ALA A 38 -7.83 3.42 9.72
C ALA A 38 -7.71 1.92 9.47
N GLY A 39 -6.76 1.25 10.12
CA GLY A 39 -6.51 -0.19 9.98
C GLY A 39 -7.20 -1.00 11.06
N ASN A 40 -8.06 -1.95 10.67
CA ASN A 40 -8.72 -2.84 11.61
C ASN A 40 -8.49 -4.30 11.22
N LEU A 41 -7.78 -5.03 12.09
CA LEU A 41 -7.46 -6.45 11.85
C LEU A 41 -8.71 -7.31 11.71
N SER A 42 -9.83 -6.93 12.36
CA SER A 42 -11.08 -7.67 12.24
C SER A 42 -11.65 -7.68 10.82
N THR A 43 -11.30 -6.67 9.99
CA THR A 43 -11.67 -6.64 8.57
C THR A 43 -11.06 -7.82 7.80
N LEU A 44 -9.86 -8.26 8.19
CA LEU A 44 -9.15 -9.35 7.53
C LEU A 44 -9.51 -10.74 8.08
N GLN A 45 -10.38 -10.81 9.12
CA GLN A 45 -10.77 -12.07 9.75
C GLN A 45 -11.23 -13.15 8.74
N PRO A 46 -11.98 -12.82 7.67
CA PRO A 46 -12.43 -13.84 6.71
C PRO A 46 -11.30 -14.55 5.96
N VAL A 47 -10.10 -14.00 5.93
CA VAL A 47 -8.96 -14.53 5.18
C VAL A 47 -7.77 -14.93 6.06
N MET A 48 -7.86 -14.76 7.38
CA MET A 48 -6.75 -15.05 8.29
C MET A 48 -6.30 -16.52 8.25
N ASP A 49 -7.22 -17.44 7.98
CA ASP A 49 -6.93 -18.89 7.89
C ASP A 49 -6.63 -19.34 6.45
N ASN A 50 -6.61 -18.42 5.49
CA ASN A 50 -6.29 -18.75 4.09
C ASN A 50 -4.78 -19.05 3.96
N PRO A 51 -4.37 -20.23 3.44
CA PRO A 51 -2.96 -20.61 3.32
C PRO A 51 -2.16 -19.70 2.40
N GLY A 52 -2.82 -19.01 1.46
CA GLY A 52 -2.21 -18.00 0.56
C GLY A 52 -2.10 -16.61 1.19
N PHE A 53 -2.57 -16.42 2.44
CA PHE A 53 -2.56 -15.11 3.11
C PHE A 53 -1.63 -15.10 4.32
N ARG A 54 -0.91 -13.99 4.48
CA ARG A 54 -0.11 -13.69 5.68
C ARG A 54 -0.31 -12.24 6.09
N PHE A 55 -0.58 -12.00 7.37
CA PHE A 55 -0.58 -10.65 7.94
C PHE A 55 0.74 -10.36 8.67
N VAL A 56 1.30 -9.18 8.44
CA VAL A 56 2.51 -8.67 9.11
C VAL A 56 2.22 -7.27 9.65
N LYS A 57 2.29 -7.11 10.98
CA LYS A 57 2.20 -5.79 11.59
C LYS A 57 3.54 -5.08 11.50
N LEU A 58 3.64 -4.12 10.59
CA LEU A 58 4.87 -3.39 10.32
C LEU A 58 4.56 -1.99 9.80
N ASP A 59 5.41 -1.02 10.14
CA ASP A 59 5.38 0.33 9.57
C ASP A 59 6.19 0.35 8.26
N ILE A 60 5.63 0.91 7.19
CA ILE A 60 6.37 1.08 5.92
C ILE A 60 7.58 2.00 6.06
N CYS A 61 7.64 2.83 7.10
CA CYS A 61 8.79 3.66 7.43
C CYS A 61 9.93 2.88 8.11
N ASP A 62 9.65 1.70 8.65
CA ASP A 62 10.67 0.82 9.24
C ASP A 62 11.47 0.12 8.13
N ARG A 63 12.56 0.77 7.71
CA ARG A 63 13.44 0.30 6.62
C ARG A 63 14.01 -1.10 6.88
N GLU A 64 14.44 -1.36 8.11
CA GLU A 64 15.05 -2.66 8.45
C GLU A 64 14.00 -3.76 8.43
N GLY A 65 12.84 -3.52 9.02
CA GLY A 65 11.72 -4.45 9.00
C GLY A 65 11.20 -4.74 7.59
N VAL A 66 11.07 -3.70 6.75
CA VAL A 66 10.68 -3.85 5.34
C VAL A 66 11.70 -4.66 4.57
N TYR A 67 13.00 -4.40 4.75
CA TYR A 67 14.06 -5.15 4.06
C TYR A 67 14.09 -6.61 4.50
N ALA A 68 13.95 -6.89 5.80
CA ALA A 68 13.85 -8.25 6.30
C ALA A 68 12.65 -9.01 5.70
N LEU A 69 11.50 -8.35 5.60
CA LEU A 69 10.30 -8.92 4.96
C LEU A 69 10.52 -9.24 3.48
N PHE A 70 11.19 -8.36 2.73
CA PHE A 70 11.50 -8.60 1.31
C PHE A 70 12.49 -9.76 1.14
N GLU A 71 13.46 -9.90 2.03
CA GLU A 71 14.41 -11.01 2.01
C GLU A 71 13.72 -12.35 2.30
N GLU A 72 12.79 -12.36 3.26
CA GLU A 72 12.02 -13.54 3.64
C GLU A 72 11.03 -13.95 2.53
N GLU A 73 10.20 -13.02 2.07
CA GLU A 73 9.06 -13.31 1.18
C GLU A 73 9.43 -13.29 -0.31
N ARG A 74 10.51 -12.60 -0.69
CA ARG A 74 10.96 -12.43 -2.09
C ARG A 74 9.81 -12.06 -3.02
N PRO A 75 9.16 -10.93 -2.80
CA PRO A 75 7.95 -10.58 -3.54
C PRO A 75 8.23 -10.34 -5.02
N ASP A 76 7.25 -10.69 -5.85
CA ASP A 76 7.22 -10.33 -7.28
C ASP A 76 6.67 -8.92 -7.50
N ALA A 77 5.76 -8.49 -6.60
CA ALA A 77 5.13 -7.18 -6.69
C ALA A 77 4.80 -6.59 -5.32
N VAL A 78 4.70 -5.27 -5.28
CA VAL A 78 4.18 -4.48 -4.16
C VAL A 78 3.02 -3.62 -4.66
N VAL A 79 1.90 -3.64 -3.94
CA VAL A 79 0.78 -2.73 -4.15
C VAL A 79 0.63 -1.87 -2.88
N ASN A 80 0.94 -0.57 -3.01
CA ASN A 80 0.95 0.34 -1.89
C ASN A 80 -0.37 1.09 -1.76
N PHE A 81 -1.19 0.70 -0.76
CA PHE A 81 -2.38 1.44 -0.30
C PHE A 81 -2.11 2.20 0.99
N ALA A 82 -0.97 1.96 1.66
CA ALA A 82 -0.65 2.64 2.91
C ALA A 82 -0.42 4.13 2.66
N ALA A 83 -1.26 4.94 3.29
CA ALA A 83 -1.18 6.40 3.24
C ALA A 83 -1.89 7.01 4.44
N GLU A 84 -1.45 8.18 4.87
CA GLU A 84 -2.24 9.11 5.65
C GLU A 84 -3.05 9.98 4.68
N SER A 85 -4.37 9.96 4.79
CA SER A 85 -5.28 10.62 3.84
C SER A 85 -6.36 11.49 4.48
N HIS A 86 -6.43 11.56 5.83
CA HIS A 86 -7.44 12.31 6.54
C HIS A 86 -7.06 13.79 6.66
N VAL A 87 -7.76 14.67 5.92
CA VAL A 87 -7.41 16.11 5.78
C VAL A 87 -7.26 16.82 7.12
N ASP A 88 -8.21 16.69 8.05
CA ASP A 88 -8.14 17.40 9.35
C ASP A 88 -6.88 17.02 10.14
N ARG A 89 -6.47 15.75 10.07
CA ARG A 89 -5.24 15.28 10.70
C ARG A 89 -3.99 15.85 10.05
N SER A 90 -4.02 16.18 8.77
CA SER A 90 -2.89 16.82 8.10
C SER A 90 -2.64 18.23 8.60
N ILE A 91 -3.69 18.91 9.06
CA ILE A 91 -3.61 20.24 9.65
C ILE A 91 -3.04 20.15 11.08
N GLU A 92 -3.50 19.17 11.86
CA GLU A 92 -3.05 18.98 13.25
C GLU A 92 -1.62 18.44 13.35
N ASN A 93 -1.27 17.46 12.49
CA ASN A 93 0.04 16.81 12.50
C ASN A 93 0.54 16.51 11.08
N PRO A 94 1.06 17.52 10.37
CA PRO A 94 1.55 17.33 8.99
C PRO A 94 2.75 16.37 8.89
N SER A 95 3.54 16.23 9.95
CA SER A 95 4.75 15.40 9.93
C SER A 95 4.44 13.94 9.65
N ILE A 96 3.34 13.40 10.19
CA ILE A 96 2.96 12.00 9.98
C ILE A 96 2.63 11.71 8.51
N PHE A 97 2.13 12.72 7.76
CA PHE A 97 1.88 12.61 6.32
C PHE A 97 3.18 12.56 5.54
N LEU A 98 4.16 13.39 5.90
CA LEU A 98 5.50 13.35 5.28
C LEU A 98 6.19 12.02 5.55
N GLU A 99 6.13 11.54 6.78
CA GLU A 99 6.69 10.24 7.15
C GLU A 99 6.04 9.11 6.35
N THR A 100 4.74 8.96 6.42
CA THR A 100 4.05 7.84 5.79
C THR A 100 4.08 7.95 4.27
N ASN A 101 3.64 9.09 3.71
CA ASN A 101 3.39 9.20 2.27
C ASN A 101 4.67 9.45 1.45
N ILE A 102 5.72 10.01 2.07
CA ILE A 102 7.00 10.27 1.38
C ILE A 102 8.06 9.27 1.82
N ILE A 103 8.40 9.23 3.11
CA ILE A 103 9.49 8.36 3.58
C ILE A 103 9.11 6.89 3.44
N GLY A 104 7.90 6.48 3.87
CA GLY A 104 7.43 5.11 3.75
C GLY A 104 7.39 4.65 2.29
N THR A 105 6.88 5.49 1.38
CA THR A 105 6.90 5.22 -0.07
C THR A 105 8.33 5.05 -0.59
N SER A 106 9.26 5.93 -0.19
CA SER A 106 10.67 5.83 -0.56
C SER A 106 11.31 4.53 -0.07
N VAL A 107 11.01 4.09 1.16
CA VAL A 107 11.52 2.83 1.72
C VAL A 107 11.07 1.64 0.89
N LEU A 108 9.78 1.59 0.51
CA LEU A 108 9.24 0.51 -0.32
C LEU A 108 9.86 0.49 -1.72
N MET A 109 10.02 1.65 -2.36
CA MET A 109 10.65 1.75 -3.68
C MET A 109 12.13 1.33 -3.65
N ASP A 110 12.85 1.73 -2.60
CA ASP A 110 14.25 1.30 -2.38
C ASP A 110 14.34 -0.21 -2.17
N ALA A 111 13.41 -0.81 -1.42
CA ALA A 111 13.34 -2.26 -1.25
C ALA A 111 13.10 -2.97 -2.58
N CYS A 112 12.13 -2.50 -3.37
CA CYS A 112 11.84 -3.06 -4.70
C CYS A 112 13.08 -3.03 -5.61
N ARG A 113 13.84 -1.94 -5.60
CA ARG A 113 15.08 -1.82 -6.37
C ARG A 113 16.19 -2.73 -5.85
N LYS A 114 16.35 -2.82 -4.53
CA LYS A 114 17.41 -3.60 -3.88
C LYS A 114 17.24 -5.11 -4.07
N TYR A 115 16.02 -5.61 -3.97
CA TYR A 115 15.73 -7.05 -3.98
C TYR A 115 15.32 -7.62 -5.35
N GLY A 116 15.58 -6.88 -6.42
CA GLY A 116 15.61 -7.42 -7.77
C GLY A 116 14.37 -7.19 -8.63
N ASN A 117 14.17 -5.95 -9.09
CA ASN A 117 13.13 -5.60 -10.08
C ASN A 117 11.71 -5.98 -9.68
N VAL A 118 11.41 -5.90 -8.40
CA VAL A 118 10.05 -6.08 -7.88
C VAL A 118 9.14 -5.00 -8.47
N ARG A 119 8.03 -5.41 -9.08
CA ARG A 119 7.05 -4.45 -9.62
C ARG A 119 6.43 -3.63 -8.50
N TYR A 120 6.50 -2.32 -8.60
CA TYR A 120 5.89 -1.40 -7.64
C TYR A 120 4.66 -0.74 -8.25
N HIS A 121 3.53 -0.82 -7.56
CA HIS A 121 2.28 -0.15 -7.92
C HIS A 121 1.86 0.79 -6.77
N GLN A 122 1.87 2.10 -7.05
CA GLN A 122 1.38 3.11 -6.12
C GLN A 122 -0.09 3.40 -6.39
N VAL A 123 -0.94 3.17 -5.40
CA VAL A 123 -2.31 3.67 -5.42
C VAL A 123 -2.27 5.12 -4.93
N SER A 124 -2.57 6.04 -5.82
CA SER A 124 -2.51 7.48 -5.59
C SER A 124 -3.92 8.07 -5.57
N THR A 125 -4.02 9.37 -5.54
CA THR A 125 -5.26 10.13 -5.49
C THR A 125 -5.40 11.00 -6.74
N ASP A 126 -6.61 11.36 -7.10
CA ASP A 126 -6.93 12.30 -8.18
C ASP A 126 -6.40 13.72 -7.92
N GLU A 127 -6.24 14.11 -6.67
CA GLU A 127 -5.67 15.41 -6.28
C GLU A 127 -4.26 15.66 -6.82
N VAL A 128 -3.52 14.59 -7.18
CA VAL A 128 -2.21 14.68 -7.84
C VAL A 128 -2.27 15.47 -9.16
N TYR A 129 -3.41 15.45 -9.81
CA TYR A 129 -3.60 16.12 -11.10
C TYR A 129 -4.09 17.56 -10.97
N GLY A 130 -4.43 18.01 -9.76
CA GLY A 130 -5.03 19.32 -9.49
C GLY A 130 -6.44 19.47 -10.08
N ASP A 131 -6.92 20.71 -10.16
CA ASP A 131 -8.21 21.01 -10.74
C ASP A 131 -8.21 20.71 -12.24
N LEU A 132 -9.15 19.86 -12.66
CA LEU A 132 -9.35 19.54 -14.07
C LEU A 132 -10.47 20.42 -14.63
N PRO A 133 -10.19 21.21 -15.69
CA PRO A 133 -11.23 22.01 -16.35
C PRO A 133 -12.32 21.09 -16.93
N LEU A 134 -13.59 21.39 -16.65
CA LEU A 134 -14.72 20.59 -17.12
C LEU A 134 -14.86 20.57 -18.63
N ASP A 135 -14.30 21.57 -19.31
CA ASP A 135 -14.28 21.72 -20.77
C ASP A 135 -13.14 20.95 -21.47
N ARG A 136 -12.27 20.30 -20.70
CA ARG A 136 -11.11 19.54 -21.22
C ARG A 136 -11.03 18.11 -20.68
N PRO A 137 -11.98 17.26 -21.02
CA PRO A 137 -12.02 15.88 -20.53
C PRO A 137 -10.81 15.04 -21.01
N ASP A 138 -10.11 15.47 -22.05
CA ASP A 138 -8.88 14.86 -22.57
C ASP A 138 -7.65 15.03 -21.66
N GLN A 139 -7.73 15.93 -20.69
CA GLN A 139 -6.64 16.15 -19.71
C GLN A 139 -6.72 15.21 -18.49
N ILE A 140 -7.79 14.46 -18.34
CA ILE A 140 -7.92 13.47 -17.26
C ILE A 140 -6.79 12.43 -17.40
N GLY A 141 -5.98 12.29 -16.35
CA GLY A 141 -4.88 11.33 -16.29
C GLY A 141 -3.51 11.87 -16.72
N ARG A 142 -3.37 13.17 -16.98
CA ARG A 142 -2.06 13.80 -17.20
C ARG A 142 -1.56 14.43 -15.93
N ALA A 143 -0.43 13.93 -15.39
CA ALA A 143 0.28 14.61 -14.33
C ALA A 143 0.78 15.97 -14.82
N HIS A 144 0.60 17.02 -14.02
CA HIS A 144 1.29 18.29 -14.27
C HIS A 144 2.76 18.12 -13.88
N VAL A 145 3.63 18.24 -14.83
CA VAL A 145 5.08 18.25 -14.66
C VAL A 145 5.53 19.72 -14.56
#